data_89133cb82a888055cc6d232de956d333
#
_entry.id   89133cb82a888055cc6d232de956d333
#
_cell.length_a   1.000
_cell.length_b   1.000
_cell.length_c   1.000
_cell.angle_alpha   90.00
_cell.angle_beta   90.00
_cell.angle_gamma   90.00
#
_symmetry.space_group_name_H-M   'P 1'
#
loop_
_entity.id
_entity.type
_entity.pdbx_description
1 polymer ?
#
loop_
_entity_poly.entity_id
_entity_poly.type
_entity_poly.pdbx_seq_one_letter_code
_entity_poly.pdbx_strand_id
1 'polypeptide(L)'
;MMVRRTAARVPSTLGALALSVGMFLYAFTSPPTAASSTETVQIRGHSQTLHTYGSRGGEPVIVSSGDGGWVHLGPHIAQTLAARGFFVVGFDVKTYLQGFTSTQGTLRPEEVPADYCALLEFANRGASVKPVLIGVSEGAGLSILAAADRRTHIAAAGVVGIGVPITNELGWRWRDSLIYITHGVPNEPTFSTLAVIGQVAPLPVASIHSTHDEFVSQEEARDLLSHAADPKRLWLVSASDHRFSDNLAEFDARLLEALAWVRGRPSH
;
A
#
# COMPACT_ATOMS: atom_id res chain seq x y z
N MET A 1 102.71 -1.82 -19.90
CA MET A 1 102.37 -2.21 -18.53
C MET A 1 100.91 -2.06 -18.42
N MET A 2 100.19 -3.21 -18.41
CA MET A 2 98.81 -3.31 -18.71
C MET A 2 98.03 -3.64 -17.39
N VAL A 3 97.22 -2.71 -16.91
CA VAL A 3 96.46 -2.87 -15.68
C VAL A 3 95.01 -3.34 -16.03
N ARG A 4 94.74 -4.57 -15.68
CA ARG A 4 93.37 -5.14 -15.84
C ARG A 4 92.49 -4.64 -14.70
N ARG A 5 91.32 -4.04 -15.05
CA ARG A 5 90.24 -3.74 -14.13
C ARG A 5 89.25 -4.88 -14.14
N THR A 6 89.10 -5.49 -12.99
CA THR A 6 88.08 -6.49 -12.71
C THR A 6 86.74 -5.79 -12.40
N ALA A 7 85.70 -6.14 -13.16
CA ALA A 7 84.31 -5.67 -12.91
C ALA A 7 83.61 -6.63 -11.95
N ALA A 8 83.11 -6.10 -10.86
CA ALA A 8 82.27 -6.81 -9.90
C ALA A 8 80.81 -6.85 -10.42
N ARG A 9 80.22 -8.06 -10.47
CA ARG A 9 78.80 -8.28 -10.78
C ARG A 9 77.97 -8.11 -9.51
N VAL A 10 77.01 -7.23 -9.56
CA VAL A 10 75.93 -7.11 -8.54
C VAL A 10 74.76 -8.00 -8.96
N PRO A 11 74.21 -8.85 -8.11
CA PRO A 11 72.98 -9.62 -8.42
C PRO A 11 71.76 -8.73 -8.21
N SER A 12 70.98 -8.54 -9.24
CA SER A 12 69.65 -7.90 -9.18
C SER A 12 68.61 -8.93 -8.78
N THR A 13 68.16 -8.89 -7.54
CA THR A 13 66.96 -9.60 -7.10
C THR A 13 65.75 -8.71 -7.33
N LEU A 14 65.01 -8.93 -8.43
CA LEU A 14 63.67 -8.38 -8.66
C LEU A 14 62.68 -9.21 -7.87
N GLY A 15 62.26 -8.70 -6.70
CA GLY A 15 61.12 -9.19 -5.97
C GLY A 15 59.83 -8.74 -6.66
N ALA A 16 59.15 -9.67 -7.29
CA ALA A 16 57.80 -9.43 -7.83
C ALA A 16 56.80 -9.40 -6.67
N LEU A 17 56.34 -8.20 -6.32
CA LEU A 17 55.22 -8.01 -5.40
C LEU A 17 53.91 -8.26 -6.17
N ALA A 18 53.34 -9.43 -6.02
CA ALA A 18 52.01 -9.74 -6.56
C ALA A 18 50.93 -9.10 -5.65
N LEU A 19 50.39 -7.95 -6.08
CA LEU A 19 49.17 -7.38 -5.51
C LEU A 19 47.99 -8.23 -5.96
N SER A 20 47.51 -9.11 -5.08
CA SER A 20 46.23 -9.78 -5.27
C SER A 20 45.09 -8.81 -4.92
N VAL A 21 44.49 -8.15 -5.95
CA VAL A 21 43.28 -7.39 -5.84
C VAL A 21 42.13 -8.41 -5.70
N GLY A 22 41.73 -8.66 -4.46
CA GLY A 22 40.49 -9.42 -4.16
C GLY A 22 39.29 -8.62 -4.60
N MET A 23 38.73 -8.93 -5.77
CA MET A 23 37.47 -8.38 -6.25
C MET A 23 36.34 -9.09 -5.50
N PHE A 24 35.86 -8.48 -4.41
CA PHE A 24 34.62 -8.90 -3.77
C PHE A 24 33.45 -8.60 -4.72
N LEU A 25 33.02 -9.61 -5.46
CA LEU A 25 31.74 -9.61 -6.15
C LEU A 25 30.62 -9.60 -5.09
N TYR A 26 30.13 -8.43 -4.74
CA TYR A 26 28.83 -8.33 -4.10
C TYR A 26 27.78 -8.78 -5.13
N ALA A 27 27.38 -10.04 -5.03
CA ALA A 27 26.19 -10.53 -5.70
C ALA A 27 25.00 -9.76 -5.12
N PHE A 28 24.52 -8.74 -5.84
CA PHE A 28 23.19 -8.17 -5.59
C PHE A 28 22.19 -9.28 -5.91
N THR A 29 21.87 -10.10 -4.92
CA THR A 29 20.69 -10.96 -5.00
C THR A 29 19.50 -10.04 -4.93
N SER A 30 18.79 -9.87 -6.05
CA SER A 30 17.46 -9.25 -6.04
C SER A 30 16.65 -9.96 -4.95
N PRO A 31 15.95 -9.22 -4.08
CA PRO A 31 15.11 -9.86 -3.08
C PRO A 31 14.15 -10.81 -3.79
N PRO A 32 13.93 -12.03 -3.28
CA PRO A 32 13.01 -12.96 -3.89
C PRO A 32 11.65 -12.29 -3.99
N THR A 33 11.06 -12.30 -5.19
CA THR A 33 9.69 -11.84 -5.40
C THR A 33 8.81 -12.61 -4.41
N ALA A 34 8.13 -11.89 -3.53
CA ALA A 34 7.30 -12.53 -2.52
C ALA A 34 6.27 -13.44 -3.21
N ALA A 35 6.19 -14.69 -2.76
CA ALA A 35 5.24 -15.63 -3.32
C ALA A 35 3.82 -15.04 -3.24
N SER A 36 3.13 -15.03 -4.37
CA SER A 36 1.76 -14.56 -4.48
C SER A 36 0.83 -15.70 -4.88
N SER A 37 -0.38 -15.70 -4.35
CA SER A 37 -1.45 -16.63 -4.73
C SER A 37 -2.78 -15.89 -4.75
N THR A 38 -3.81 -16.56 -5.27
CA THR A 38 -5.18 -16.06 -5.22
C THR A 38 -6.03 -17.01 -4.37
N GLU A 39 -6.88 -16.44 -3.56
CA GLU A 39 -7.88 -17.16 -2.77
C GLU A 39 -9.26 -16.52 -3.01
N THR A 40 -10.33 -17.24 -2.67
CA THR A 40 -11.69 -16.75 -2.87
C THR A 40 -12.40 -16.64 -1.53
N VAL A 41 -13.11 -15.53 -1.34
CA VAL A 41 -14.02 -15.33 -0.23
C VAL A 41 -15.44 -15.07 -0.77
N GLN A 42 -16.44 -15.54 -0.05
CA GLN A 42 -17.85 -15.23 -0.36
C GLN A 42 -18.28 -13.99 0.43
N ILE A 43 -18.70 -12.96 -0.26
CA ILE A 43 -19.29 -11.75 0.32
C ILE A 43 -20.72 -11.64 -0.17
N ARG A 44 -21.68 -11.83 0.73
CA ARG A 44 -23.13 -11.79 0.43
C ARG A 44 -23.53 -12.60 -0.81
N GLY A 45 -22.93 -13.81 -0.98
CA GLY A 45 -23.19 -14.70 -2.11
C GLY A 45 -22.41 -14.40 -3.38
N HIS A 46 -21.61 -13.32 -3.42
CA HIS A 46 -20.70 -13.01 -4.53
C HIS A 46 -19.29 -13.50 -4.22
N SER A 47 -18.71 -14.23 -5.15
CA SER A 47 -17.30 -14.67 -5.07
C SER A 47 -16.37 -13.47 -5.30
N GLN A 48 -15.48 -13.20 -4.35
CA GLN A 48 -14.44 -12.19 -4.48
C GLN A 48 -13.07 -12.86 -4.50
N THR A 49 -12.27 -12.53 -5.49
CA THR A 49 -10.87 -13.01 -5.57
C THR A 49 -9.98 -12.12 -4.70
N LEU A 50 -9.24 -12.74 -3.81
CA LEU A 50 -8.24 -12.07 -2.97
C LEU A 50 -6.84 -12.42 -3.49
N HIS A 51 -5.97 -11.40 -3.58
CA HIS A 51 -4.58 -11.56 -3.93
C HIS A 51 -3.75 -11.67 -2.66
N THR A 52 -3.20 -12.84 -2.35
CA THR A 52 -2.42 -13.03 -1.12
C THR A 52 -0.92 -13.01 -1.41
N TYR A 53 -0.16 -12.32 -0.54
CA TYR A 53 1.29 -12.20 -0.63
C TYR A 53 1.91 -12.43 0.76
N GLY A 54 3.11 -13.00 0.76
CA GLY A 54 3.84 -13.31 1.99
C GLY A 54 3.30 -14.55 2.73
N SER A 55 3.77 -14.76 3.94
CA SER A 55 3.38 -15.90 4.79
C SER A 55 2.20 -15.54 5.69
N ARG A 56 1.25 -16.45 5.86
CA ARG A 56 0.13 -16.29 6.80
C ARG A 56 0.55 -16.07 8.26
N GLY A 57 1.79 -16.43 8.63
CA GLY A 57 2.36 -16.10 9.93
C GLY A 57 2.87 -14.67 10.07
N GLY A 58 2.89 -13.90 8.98
CA GLY A 58 3.24 -12.47 9.00
C GLY A 58 2.14 -11.61 9.58
N GLU A 59 2.47 -10.35 9.87
CA GLU A 59 1.50 -9.37 10.34
C GLU A 59 0.48 -9.06 9.25
N PRO A 60 -0.83 -9.23 9.51
CA PRO A 60 -1.83 -9.10 8.47
C PRO A 60 -2.10 -7.63 8.13
N VAL A 61 -2.25 -7.38 6.82
CA VAL A 61 -2.76 -6.13 6.26
C VAL A 61 -3.74 -6.44 5.14
N ILE A 62 -4.75 -5.61 4.97
CA ILE A 62 -5.66 -5.65 3.82
C ILE A 62 -5.35 -4.45 2.97
N VAL A 63 -5.08 -4.66 1.68
CA VAL A 63 -4.82 -3.61 0.70
C VAL A 63 -5.98 -3.55 -0.28
N SER A 64 -6.82 -2.53 -0.16
CA SER A 64 -7.93 -2.25 -1.08
C SER A 64 -7.43 -1.35 -2.22
N SER A 65 -7.58 -1.80 -3.47
CA SER A 65 -7.17 -1.04 -4.65
C SER A 65 -8.05 0.21 -4.88
N GLY A 66 -7.64 1.06 -5.81
CA GLY A 66 -8.54 2.07 -6.39
C GLY A 66 -9.57 1.45 -7.35
N ASP A 67 -10.42 2.29 -7.90
CA ASP A 67 -11.45 1.98 -8.90
C ASP A 67 -10.89 1.46 -10.25
N GLY A 68 -9.59 1.67 -10.51
CA GLY A 68 -8.86 1.03 -11.62
C GLY A 68 -8.69 -0.48 -11.48
N GLY A 69 -8.91 -1.05 -10.28
CA GLY A 69 -8.73 -2.46 -9.96
C GLY A 69 -7.35 -2.80 -9.39
N TRP A 70 -7.04 -4.11 -9.36
CA TRP A 70 -5.79 -4.61 -8.78
C TRP A 70 -4.59 -4.40 -9.73
N VAL A 71 -4.22 -3.13 -9.93
CA VAL A 71 -3.12 -2.68 -10.80
C VAL A 71 -2.29 -1.58 -10.11
N HIS A 72 -1.13 -1.28 -10.67
CA HIS A 72 -0.24 -0.19 -10.22
C HIS A 72 0.10 -0.25 -8.73
N LEU A 73 -0.40 0.71 -7.94
CA LEU A 73 0.01 0.91 -6.54
C LEU A 73 -0.43 -0.25 -5.61
N GLY A 74 -1.58 -0.87 -5.85
CA GLY A 74 -2.05 -2.00 -5.04
C GLY A 74 -1.06 -3.18 -5.01
N PRO A 75 -0.70 -3.76 -6.17
CA PRO A 75 0.34 -4.80 -6.25
C PRO A 75 1.71 -4.35 -5.75
N HIS A 76 2.11 -3.08 -5.98
CA HIS A 76 3.37 -2.53 -5.48
C HIS A 76 3.40 -2.55 -3.94
N ILE A 77 2.38 -2.01 -3.29
CA ILE A 77 2.23 -2.04 -1.83
C ILE A 77 2.31 -3.49 -1.30
N ALA A 78 1.57 -4.40 -1.96
CA ALA A 78 1.52 -5.79 -1.53
C ALA A 78 2.89 -6.47 -1.59
N GLN A 79 3.64 -6.28 -2.68
CA GLN A 79 4.99 -6.81 -2.84
C GLN A 79 5.97 -6.20 -1.83
N THR A 80 5.92 -4.87 -1.68
CA THR A 80 6.77 -4.10 -0.75
C THR A 80 6.59 -4.57 0.69
N LEU A 81 5.36 -4.78 1.13
CA LEU A 81 5.06 -5.22 2.49
C LEU A 81 5.36 -6.71 2.69
N ALA A 82 5.03 -7.57 1.72
CA ALA A 82 5.34 -8.99 1.81
C ALA A 82 6.84 -9.26 1.87
N ALA A 83 7.67 -8.50 1.14
CA ALA A 83 9.13 -8.55 1.23
C ALA A 83 9.66 -8.15 2.63
N ARG A 84 8.84 -7.49 3.44
CA ARG A 84 9.13 -7.09 4.83
C ARG A 84 8.46 -7.96 5.89
N GLY A 85 7.93 -9.12 5.47
CA GLY A 85 7.38 -10.14 6.37
C GLY A 85 5.91 -9.94 6.73
N PHE A 86 5.19 -9.02 6.09
CA PHE A 86 3.74 -8.90 6.25
C PHE A 86 3.00 -10.00 5.49
N PHE A 87 1.85 -10.41 6.01
CA PHE A 87 0.84 -11.15 5.26
C PHE A 87 -0.14 -10.16 4.65
N VAL A 88 -0.15 -10.05 3.33
CA VAL A 88 -0.97 -9.07 2.61
C VAL A 88 -2.14 -9.74 1.93
N VAL A 89 -3.33 -9.21 2.17
CA VAL A 89 -4.57 -9.58 1.49
C VAL A 89 -4.96 -8.43 0.58
N GLY A 90 -4.71 -8.59 -0.73
CA GLY A 90 -5.11 -7.62 -1.75
C GLY A 90 -6.56 -7.82 -2.15
N PHE A 91 -7.32 -6.74 -2.15
CA PHE A 91 -8.74 -6.69 -2.48
C PHE A 91 -8.97 -5.76 -3.67
N ASP A 92 -9.53 -6.32 -4.75
CA ASP A 92 -9.84 -5.59 -5.98
C ASP A 92 -11.18 -4.88 -5.81
N VAL A 93 -11.14 -3.57 -5.52
CA VAL A 93 -12.32 -2.74 -5.29
C VAL A 93 -13.16 -2.62 -6.56
N LYS A 94 -12.55 -2.52 -7.75
CA LYS A 94 -13.31 -2.47 -9.00
C LYS A 94 -14.16 -3.72 -9.18
N THR A 95 -13.56 -4.90 -9.02
CA THR A 95 -14.28 -6.18 -9.13
C THR A 95 -15.36 -6.30 -8.06
N TYR A 96 -15.10 -5.81 -6.86
CA TYR A 96 -16.08 -5.76 -5.78
C TYR A 96 -17.27 -4.87 -6.13
N LEU A 97 -17.05 -3.63 -6.53
CA LEU A 97 -18.10 -2.70 -6.96
C LEU A 97 -18.90 -3.25 -8.13
N GLN A 98 -18.23 -3.82 -9.14
CA GLN A 98 -18.88 -4.47 -10.29
C GLN A 98 -19.80 -5.62 -9.85
N GLY A 99 -19.35 -6.45 -8.90
CA GLY A 99 -20.11 -7.60 -8.41
C GLY A 99 -21.45 -7.23 -7.78
N PHE A 100 -21.55 -6.01 -7.23
CA PHE A 100 -22.77 -5.48 -6.61
C PHE A 100 -23.53 -4.45 -7.46
N THR A 101 -23.01 -4.12 -8.65
CA THR A 101 -23.66 -3.17 -9.56
C THR A 101 -24.54 -3.90 -10.55
N SER A 102 -25.84 -3.61 -10.55
CA SER A 102 -26.84 -4.17 -11.47
C SER A 102 -27.73 -3.08 -12.03
N THR A 103 -28.68 -3.47 -12.91
CA THR A 103 -29.74 -2.55 -13.38
C THR A 103 -30.69 -2.11 -12.27
N GLN A 104 -30.72 -2.85 -11.13
CA GLN A 104 -31.65 -2.62 -10.02
C GLN A 104 -31.03 -1.87 -8.85
N GLY A 105 -29.70 -1.72 -8.80
CA GLY A 105 -29.02 -1.02 -7.73
C GLY A 105 -27.51 -1.25 -7.67
N THR A 106 -26.93 -0.63 -6.67
CA THR A 106 -25.52 -0.70 -6.34
C THR A 106 -25.33 -1.01 -4.84
N LEU A 107 -24.11 -0.97 -4.34
CA LEU A 107 -23.83 -1.04 -2.91
C LEU A 107 -24.52 0.11 -2.16
N ARG A 108 -24.84 -0.16 -0.91
CA ARG A 108 -25.26 0.86 0.06
C ARG A 108 -24.15 1.05 1.10
N PRO A 109 -23.94 2.28 1.62
CA PRO A 109 -22.88 2.56 2.58
C PRO A 109 -22.89 1.63 3.80
N GLU A 110 -24.07 1.30 4.31
CA GLU A 110 -24.28 0.45 5.50
C GLU A 110 -23.91 -1.04 5.28
N GLU A 111 -23.74 -1.47 4.03
CA GLU A 111 -23.36 -2.85 3.69
C GLU A 111 -21.83 -3.04 3.72
N VAL A 112 -21.07 -2.02 3.35
CA VAL A 112 -19.60 -2.07 3.22
C VAL A 112 -18.91 -2.52 4.51
N PRO A 113 -19.27 -2.05 5.72
CA PRO A 113 -18.63 -2.51 6.94
C PRO A 113 -18.77 -4.01 7.18
N ALA A 114 -19.92 -4.60 6.87
CA ALA A 114 -20.14 -6.05 7.00
C ALA A 114 -19.27 -6.85 6.01
N ASP A 115 -19.13 -6.35 4.79
CA ASP A 115 -18.30 -6.95 3.75
C ASP A 115 -16.81 -6.92 4.15
N TYR A 116 -16.33 -5.80 4.69
CA TYR A 116 -14.98 -5.66 5.22
C TYR A 116 -14.73 -6.52 6.47
N CYS A 117 -15.75 -6.80 7.29
CA CYS A 117 -15.61 -7.76 8.38
C CYS A 117 -15.26 -9.17 7.86
N ALA A 118 -15.80 -9.59 6.72
CA ALA A 118 -15.44 -10.87 6.11
C ALA A 118 -13.97 -10.88 5.63
N LEU A 119 -13.47 -9.76 5.09
CA LEU A 119 -12.05 -9.61 4.72
C LEU A 119 -11.15 -9.63 5.96
N LEU A 120 -11.54 -8.93 7.03
CA LEU A 120 -10.82 -8.90 8.30
C LEU A 120 -10.75 -10.29 8.95
N GLU A 121 -11.86 -11.03 8.93
CA GLU A 121 -11.89 -12.41 9.40
C GLU A 121 -10.96 -13.31 8.60
N PHE A 122 -10.96 -13.19 7.27
CA PHE A 122 -10.05 -13.91 6.40
C PHE A 122 -8.58 -13.60 6.72
N ALA A 123 -8.22 -12.33 6.86
CA ALA A 123 -6.85 -11.89 7.14
C ALA A 123 -6.38 -12.29 8.54
N ASN A 124 -7.32 -12.38 9.51
CA ASN A 124 -7.02 -12.72 10.91
C ASN A 124 -6.78 -14.21 11.16
N ARG A 125 -7.05 -15.09 10.19
CA ARG A 125 -6.89 -16.55 10.38
C ARG A 125 -5.44 -16.91 10.71
N GLY A 126 -5.20 -17.25 11.98
CA GLY A 126 -3.86 -17.61 12.49
C GLY A 126 -2.94 -16.43 12.81
N ALA A 127 -3.46 -15.20 12.74
CA ALA A 127 -2.70 -14.00 13.08
C ALA A 127 -2.70 -13.75 14.60
N SER A 128 -1.57 -13.25 15.12
CA SER A 128 -1.41 -12.84 16.53
C SER A 128 -1.79 -11.40 16.79
N VAL A 129 -1.94 -10.60 15.73
CA VAL A 129 -2.26 -9.16 15.80
C VAL A 129 -3.35 -8.82 14.79
N LYS A 130 -4.12 -7.76 15.08
CA LYS A 130 -5.20 -7.33 14.19
C LYS A 130 -4.66 -6.78 12.87
N PRO A 131 -5.37 -6.98 11.73
CA PRO A 131 -5.02 -6.38 10.45
C PRO A 131 -5.09 -4.86 10.49
N VAL A 132 -4.25 -4.21 9.68
CA VAL A 132 -4.41 -2.80 9.30
C VAL A 132 -5.13 -2.75 7.96
N LEU A 133 -6.11 -1.87 7.83
CA LEU A 133 -6.74 -1.56 6.55
C LEU A 133 -5.89 -0.52 5.81
N ILE A 134 -5.46 -0.84 4.61
CA ILE A 134 -4.76 0.07 3.70
C ILE A 134 -5.66 0.25 2.48
N GLY A 135 -5.97 1.47 2.12
CA GLY A 135 -6.76 1.75 0.94
C GLY A 135 -6.09 2.76 0.02
N VAL A 136 -6.25 2.58 -1.28
CA VAL A 136 -5.78 3.50 -2.32
C VAL A 136 -6.99 4.13 -2.99
N SER A 137 -7.03 5.46 -3.06
CA SER A 137 -8.11 6.20 -3.75
C SER A 137 -9.49 5.72 -3.30
N GLU A 138 -10.34 5.22 -4.19
CA GLU A 138 -11.66 4.64 -3.87
C GLU A 138 -11.59 3.59 -2.75
N GLY A 139 -10.58 2.72 -2.77
CA GLY A 139 -10.36 1.75 -1.70
C GLY A 139 -10.01 2.38 -0.36
N ALA A 140 -9.47 3.60 -0.34
CA ALA A 140 -9.24 4.34 0.90
C ALA A 140 -10.54 4.84 1.50
N GLY A 141 -11.43 5.38 0.67
CA GLY A 141 -12.78 5.79 1.09
C GLY A 141 -13.56 4.62 1.68
N LEU A 142 -13.60 3.47 0.99
CA LEU A 142 -14.27 2.27 1.46
C LEU A 142 -13.65 1.72 2.75
N SER A 143 -12.32 1.75 2.89
CA SER A 143 -11.63 1.33 4.11
C SER A 143 -11.97 2.24 5.30
N ILE A 144 -12.08 3.55 5.08
CA ILE A 144 -12.51 4.52 6.10
C ILE A 144 -13.99 4.31 6.46
N LEU A 145 -14.87 4.10 5.47
CA LEU A 145 -16.27 3.79 5.70
C LEU A 145 -16.45 2.51 6.53
N ALA A 146 -15.67 1.47 6.22
CA ALA A 146 -15.65 0.24 7.00
C ALA A 146 -15.15 0.48 8.43
N ALA A 147 -14.06 1.26 8.58
CA ALA A 147 -13.46 1.56 9.87
C ALA A 147 -14.33 2.47 10.75
N ALA A 148 -15.27 3.21 10.19
CA ALA A 148 -16.24 4.01 10.94
C ALA A 148 -17.28 3.16 11.68
N ASP A 149 -17.42 1.88 11.34
CA ASP A 149 -18.35 0.97 12.01
C ASP A 149 -17.72 0.32 13.25
N ARG A 150 -18.49 0.23 14.33
CA ARG A 150 -18.04 -0.33 15.63
C ARG A 150 -17.57 -1.78 15.55
N ARG A 151 -18.09 -2.58 14.62
CA ARG A 151 -17.66 -3.97 14.42
C ARG A 151 -16.20 -4.03 13.96
N THR A 152 -15.80 -3.10 13.12
CA THR A 152 -14.42 -2.98 12.63
C THR A 152 -13.44 -2.55 13.74
N HIS A 153 -13.89 -1.74 14.71
CA HIS A 153 -13.04 -1.33 15.86
C HIS A 153 -12.50 -2.52 16.66
N ILE A 154 -13.23 -3.61 16.70
CA ILE A 154 -12.79 -4.83 17.40
C ILE A 154 -11.85 -5.65 16.54
N ALA A 155 -12.00 -5.63 15.22
CA ALA A 155 -11.32 -6.52 14.28
C ALA A 155 -10.08 -5.92 13.63
N ALA A 156 -9.98 -4.60 13.49
CA ALA A 156 -8.86 -3.90 12.86
C ALA A 156 -7.96 -3.19 13.87
N ALA A 157 -6.71 -2.90 13.46
CA ALA A 157 -5.75 -2.11 14.24
C ALA A 157 -5.81 -0.61 13.91
N GLY A 158 -6.29 -0.24 12.72
CA GLY A 158 -6.40 1.13 12.22
C GLY A 158 -6.46 1.17 10.70
N VAL A 159 -6.39 2.38 10.14
CA VAL A 159 -6.52 2.66 8.71
C VAL A 159 -5.34 3.47 8.21
N VAL A 160 -4.85 3.12 7.02
CA VAL A 160 -3.93 3.92 6.20
C VAL A 160 -4.64 4.25 4.88
N GLY A 161 -5.05 5.49 4.70
CA GLY A 161 -5.64 5.98 3.46
C GLY A 161 -4.59 6.65 2.57
N ILE A 162 -4.56 6.31 1.29
CA ILE A 162 -3.60 6.82 0.30
C ILE A 162 -4.39 7.54 -0.77
N GLY A 163 -4.15 8.85 -0.95
CA GLY A 163 -4.87 9.68 -1.92
C GLY A 163 -6.39 9.64 -1.71
N VAL A 164 -6.85 9.88 -0.49
CA VAL A 164 -8.26 9.67 -0.07
C VAL A 164 -9.18 10.72 -0.70
N PRO A 165 -10.14 10.33 -1.55
CA PRO A 165 -11.12 11.28 -2.09
C PRO A 165 -12.22 11.61 -1.06
N ILE A 166 -12.81 12.80 -1.17
CA ILE A 166 -13.97 13.20 -0.36
C ILE A 166 -15.23 12.45 -0.80
N THR A 167 -15.42 12.29 -2.10
CA THR A 167 -16.58 11.59 -2.69
C THR A 167 -16.13 10.27 -3.26
N ASN A 168 -16.81 9.20 -2.89
CA ASN A 168 -16.50 7.83 -3.29
C ASN A 168 -17.73 7.15 -3.89
N GLU A 169 -17.52 6.29 -4.86
CA GLU A 169 -18.57 5.58 -5.57
C GLU A 169 -19.00 4.30 -4.86
N LEU A 170 -20.28 3.94 -5.01
CA LEU A 170 -20.88 2.70 -4.50
C LEU A 170 -21.30 1.74 -5.62
N GLY A 171 -20.80 1.97 -6.80
CA GLY A 171 -21.01 1.14 -7.97
C GLY A 171 -19.92 1.34 -9.00
N TRP A 172 -19.84 0.42 -9.95
CA TRP A 172 -18.90 0.56 -11.07
C TRP A 172 -19.51 -0.02 -12.33
N ARG A 173 -19.57 0.81 -13.41
CA ARG A 173 -19.94 0.38 -14.75
C ARG A 173 -18.83 0.70 -15.73
N TRP A 174 -18.80 -0.02 -16.87
CA TRP A 174 -17.77 0.20 -17.88
C TRP A 174 -17.71 1.66 -18.39
N ARG A 175 -18.82 2.40 -18.31
CA ARG A 175 -18.88 3.84 -18.66
C ARG A 175 -18.08 4.72 -17.71
N ASP A 176 -17.87 4.27 -16.48
CA ASP A 176 -17.14 5.01 -15.47
C ASP A 176 -15.66 5.08 -15.82
N SER A 177 -15.14 4.14 -16.63
CA SER A 177 -13.77 4.22 -17.17
C SER A 177 -13.51 5.44 -18.06
N LEU A 178 -14.55 6.09 -18.59
CA LEU A 178 -14.44 7.34 -19.35
C LEU A 178 -14.21 8.55 -18.44
N ILE A 179 -14.54 8.47 -17.16
CA ILE A 179 -14.34 9.54 -16.17
C ILE A 179 -12.87 9.88 -16.03
N TYR A 180 -11.97 8.89 -16.12
CA TYR A 180 -10.52 9.11 -16.15
C TYR A 180 -10.04 10.01 -17.29
N ILE A 181 -10.79 10.05 -18.39
CA ILE A 181 -10.46 10.89 -19.56
C ILE A 181 -11.17 12.24 -19.49
N THR A 182 -12.37 12.27 -18.93
CA THR A 182 -13.25 13.45 -18.98
C THR A 182 -13.28 14.27 -17.70
N HIS A 183 -12.71 13.77 -16.60
CA HIS A 183 -12.82 14.35 -15.25
C HIS A 183 -14.29 14.64 -14.87
N GLY A 184 -15.20 13.81 -15.34
CA GLY A 184 -16.65 13.96 -15.13
C GLY A 184 -17.08 13.55 -13.72
N VAL A 185 -18.32 13.86 -13.37
CA VAL A 185 -18.93 13.39 -12.11
C VAL A 185 -19.48 11.97 -12.34
N PRO A 186 -19.21 11.02 -11.41
CA PRO A 186 -19.81 9.69 -11.46
C PRO A 186 -21.33 9.72 -11.48
N ASN A 187 -21.94 8.84 -12.27
CA ASN A 187 -23.40 8.68 -12.29
C ASN A 187 -23.91 7.65 -11.25
N GLU A 188 -22.98 6.99 -10.56
CA GLU A 188 -23.32 5.99 -9.55
C GLU A 188 -23.63 6.67 -8.19
N PRO A 189 -24.40 6.01 -7.31
CA PRO A 189 -24.55 6.48 -5.95
C PRO A 189 -23.20 6.63 -5.26
N THR A 190 -23.04 7.68 -4.47
CA THR A 190 -21.79 8.03 -3.78
C THR A 190 -22.00 8.14 -2.28
N PHE A 191 -20.91 8.10 -1.53
CA PHE A 191 -20.88 8.52 -0.13
C PHE A 191 -19.73 9.53 0.09
N SER A 192 -19.83 10.29 1.19
CA SER A 192 -18.81 11.25 1.57
C SER A 192 -17.91 10.69 2.66
N THR A 193 -16.61 10.57 2.38
CA THR A 193 -15.60 10.22 3.40
C THR A 193 -15.58 11.26 4.52
N LEU A 194 -15.79 12.54 4.19
CA LEU A 194 -15.87 13.64 5.16
C LEU A 194 -16.95 13.41 6.22
N ALA A 195 -18.10 12.84 5.82
CA ALA A 195 -19.21 12.59 6.72
C ALA A 195 -18.95 11.45 7.72
N VAL A 196 -18.02 10.54 7.43
CA VAL A 196 -17.81 9.31 8.20
C VAL A 196 -16.46 9.24 8.91
N ILE A 197 -15.45 9.99 8.47
CA ILE A 197 -14.07 9.87 8.97
C ILE A 197 -13.95 10.16 10.47
N GLY A 198 -14.78 11.06 11.00
CA GLY A 198 -14.81 11.37 12.43
C GLY A 198 -15.26 10.20 13.32
N GLN A 199 -15.93 9.20 12.74
CA GLN A 199 -16.45 8.02 13.44
C GLN A 199 -15.42 6.87 13.50
N VAL A 200 -14.27 7.01 12.85
CA VAL A 200 -13.21 5.98 12.85
C VAL A 200 -12.57 5.84 14.23
N ALA A 201 -12.52 6.91 15.02
CA ALA A 201 -11.98 6.84 16.37
C ALA A 201 -12.75 5.78 17.22
N PRO A 202 -12.02 5.03 18.06
CA PRO A 202 -10.64 5.23 18.53
C PRO A 202 -9.55 4.61 17.65
N LEU A 203 -9.88 4.08 16.47
CA LEU A 203 -8.85 3.55 15.58
C LEU A 203 -7.99 4.71 15.02
N PRO A 204 -6.67 4.53 14.93
CA PRO A 204 -5.80 5.52 14.30
C PRO A 204 -6.06 5.62 12.80
N VAL A 205 -6.08 6.85 12.29
CA VAL A 205 -6.20 7.19 10.88
C VAL A 205 -4.88 7.82 10.39
N ALA A 206 -4.16 7.10 9.55
CA ALA A 206 -3.01 7.60 8.81
C ALA A 206 -3.45 8.00 7.40
N SER A 207 -3.01 9.15 6.89
CA SER A 207 -3.21 9.56 5.51
C SER A 207 -1.85 9.77 4.85
N ILE A 208 -1.66 9.22 3.64
CA ILE A 208 -0.50 9.47 2.79
C ILE A 208 -0.97 10.15 1.52
N HIS A 209 -0.37 11.28 1.17
CA HIS A 209 -0.85 12.10 0.07
C HIS A 209 0.31 12.63 -0.78
N SER A 210 0.13 12.66 -2.12
CA SER A 210 1.07 13.25 -3.06
C SER A 210 0.96 14.78 -3.04
N THR A 211 2.11 15.47 -3.15
CA THR A 211 2.10 16.94 -3.19
C THR A 211 1.53 17.52 -4.49
N HIS A 212 1.45 16.72 -5.56
CA HIS A 212 0.90 17.14 -6.86
C HIS A 212 -0.08 16.07 -7.38
N ASP A 213 -1.00 15.68 -6.51
CA ASP A 213 -2.09 14.77 -6.87
C ASP A 213 -3.08 15.51 -7.79
N GLU A 214 -3.35 14.94 -8.97
CA GLU A 214 -4.21 15.53 -9.99
C GLU A 214 -5.71 15.33 -9.71
N PHE A 215 -6.07 14.47 -8.76
CA PHE A 215 -7.47 14.16 -8.42
C PHE A 215 -7.90 14.76 -7.08
N VAL A 216 -6.99 14.81 -6.11
CA VAL A 216 -7.26 15.31 -4.76
C VAL A 216 -6.18 16.32 -4.39
N SER A 217 -6.56 17.55 -4.13
CA SER A 217 -5.60 18.58 -3.73
C SER A 217 -5.07 18.36 -2.32
N GLN A 218 -3.88 18.91 -2.03
CA GLN A 218 -3.34 18.88 -0.66
C GLN A 218 -4.26 19.57 0.36
N GLU A 219 -4.99 20.60 -0.07
CA GLU A 219 -5.92 21.33 0.77
C GLU A 219 -7.09 20.43 1.15
N GLU A 220 -7.69 19.74 0.18
CA GLU A 220 -8.75 18.76 0.41
C GLU A 220 -8.29 17.63 1.32
N ALA A 221 -7.07 17.10 1.13
CA ALA A 221 -6.52 16.05 1.99
C ALA A 221 -6.33 16.52 3.44
N ARG A 222 -5.90 17.77 3.66
CA ARG A 222 -5.78 18.36 5.00
C ARG A 222 -7.15 18.65 5.61
N ASP A 223 -8.07 19.19 4.83
CA ASP A 223 -9.43 19.44 5.27
C ASP A 223 -10.12 18.15 5.68
N LEU A 224 -10.10 17.14 4.84
CA LEU A 224 -10.65 15.80 5.14
C LEU A 224 -10.09 15.26 6.46
N LEU A 225 -8.77 15.25 6.62
CA LEU A 225 -8.16 14.72 7.83
C LEU A 225 -8.45 15.59 9.07
N SER A 226 -8.72 16.88 8.89
CA SER A 226 -9.11 17.76 10.00
C SER A 226 -10.39 17.28 10.68
N HIS A 227 -11.31 16.68 9.93
CA HIS A 227 -12.58 16.13 10.41
C HIS A 227 -12.45 14.75 11.09
N ALA A 228 -11.32 14.06 10.93
CA ALA A 228 -11.06 12.86 11.72
C ALA A 228 -10.88 13.22 13.20
N ALA A 229 -11.36 12.37 14.11
CA ALA A 229 -10.99 12.44 15.51
C ALA A 229 -9.60 11.81 15.73
N ASP A 230 -8.92 12.19 16.84
CA ASP A 230 -7.64 11.59 17.19
C ASP A 230 -7.77 10.11 17.58
N PRO A 231 -6.73 9.28 17.30
CA PRO A 231 -5.42 9.64 16.73
C PRO A 231 -5.43 9.71 15.21
N LYS A 232 -4.89 10.78 14.65
CA LYS A 232 -4.78 11.00 13.19
C LYS A 232 -3.44 11.58 12.79
N ARG A 233 -2.94 11.25 11.58
CA ARG A 233 -1.69 11.82 11.07
C ARG A 233 -1.65 11.84 9.53
N LEU A 234 -1.06 12.90 8.96
CA LEU A 234 -0.81 13.07 7.54
C LEU A 234 0.68 12.94 7.23
N TRP A 235 1.00 12.19 6.19
CA TRP A 235 2.31 12.17 5.52
C TRP A 235 2.15 12.71 4.10
N LEU A 236 3.00 13.66 3.76
CA LEU A 236 3.12 14.16 2.39
C LEU A 236 4.32 13.50 1.73
N VAL A 237 4.16 13.12 0.48
CA VAL A 237 5.21 12.59 -0.39
C VAL A 237 5.38 13.58 -1.54
N SER A 238 6.63 13.98 -1.81
CA SER A 238 6.94 14.86 -2.95
C SER A 238 6.89 14.05 -4.24
N ALA A 239 5.70 13.89 -4.80
CA ALA A 239 5.45 13.15 -6.04
C ALA A 239 4.63 14.00 -7.01
N SER A 240 4.73 13.68 -8.30
CA SER A 240 4.13 14.44 -9.39
C SER A 240 2.73 13.97 -9.78
N ASP A 241 2.25 12.86 -9.22
CA ASP A 241 0.95 12.29 -9.54
C ASP A 241 0.32 11.53 -8.35
N HIS A 242 -0.95 11.17 -8.50
CA HIS A 242 -1.74 10.39 -7.54
C HIS A 242 -1.13 9.00 -7.23
N ARG A 243 -0.32 8.45 -8.12
CA ARG A 243 0.27 7.10 -8.04
C ARG A 243 1.68 7.10 -7.48
N PHE A 244 2.24 8.28 -7.17
CA PHE A 244 3.62 8.45 -6.69
C PHE A 244 4.66 7.89 -7.66
N SER A 245 4.37 7.93 -8.98
CA SER A 245 5.12 7.19 -10.02
C SER A 245 6.58 7.60 -10.11
N ASP A 246 6.91 8.84 -9.80
CA ASP A 246 8.26 9.39 -9.84
C ASP A 246 8.99 9.33 -8.48
N ASN A 247 8.31 8.94 -7.39
CA ASN A 247 8.91 8.89 -6.05
C ASN A 247 8.41 7.73 -5.17
N LEU A 248 8.38 6.52 -5.73
CA LEU A 248 7.99 5.30 -5.00
C LEU A 248 8.88 5.01 -3.78
N ALA A 249 10.14 5.43 -3.80
CA ALA A 249 11.05 5.20 -2.68
C ALA A 249 10.62 5.99 -1.42
N GLU A 250 10.25 7.26 -1.56
CA GLU A 250 9.71 8.04 -0.45
C GLU A 250 8.32 7.52 -0.04
N PHE A 251 7.48 7.19 -1.01
CA PHE A 251 6.18 6.59 -0.73
C PHE A 251 6.31 5.32 0.14
N ASP A 252 7.20 4.39 -0.22
CA ASP A 252 7.47 3.17 0.56
C ASP A 252 7.94 3.48 1.98
N ALA A 253 8.82 4.48 2.15
CA ALA A 253 9.26 4.91 3.46
C ALA A 253 8.11 5.45 4.31
N ARG A 254 7.25 6.32 3.75
CA ARG A 254 6.09 6.87 4.45
C ARG A 254 5.02 5.82 4.75
N LEU A 255 4.84 4.85 3.86
CA LEU A 255 3.95 3.71 4.11
C LEU A 255 4.38 2.91 5.34
N LEU A 256 5.67 2.61 5.46
CA LEU A 256 6.20 1.88 6.61
C LEU A 256 6.12 2.70 7.91
N GLU A 257 6.41 4.00 7.84
CA GLU A 257 6.24 4.92 8.98
C GLU A 257 4.78 4.97 9.44
N ALA A 258 3.84 5.10 8.49
CA ALA A 258 2.41 5.13 8.78
C ALA A 258 1.92 3.82 9.42
N LEU A 259 2.37 2.66 8.90
CA LEU A 259 2.05 1.36 9.49
C LEU A 259 2.62 1.20 10.90
N ALA A 260 3.88 1.60 11.12
CA ALA A 260 4.50 1.58 12.45
C ALA A 260 3.72 2.46 13.43
N TRP A 261 3.34 3.67 13.00
CA TRP A 261 2.56 4.60 13.81
C TRP A 261 1.16 4.06 14.14
N VAL A 262 0.43 3.51 13.16
CA VAL A 262 -0.89 2.88 13.38
C VAL A 262 -0.80 1.75 14.41
N ARG A 263 0.31 1.02 14.44
CA ARG A 263 0.55 -0.06 15.40
C ARG A 263 1.12 0.41 16.74
N GLY A 264 1.31 1.71 16.96
CA GLY A 264 1.91 2.28 18.17
C GLY A 264 3.38 1.92 18.36
N ARG A 265 4.12 1.68 17.25
CA ARG A 265 5.55 1.36 17.25
C ARG A 265 6.40 2.59 16.96
N PRO A 266 7.61 2.71 17.53
CA PRO A 266 8.53 3.76 17.14
C PRO A 266 8.88 3.61 15.65
N SER A 267 8.90 4.75 14.94
CA SER A 267 9.44 4.81 13.56
C SER A 267 10.96 4.73 13.64
N HIS A 268 11.56 3.79 12.95
CA HIS A 268 13.02 3.63 12.84
C HIS A 268 13.57 4.43 11.68
#